data_3c6e8087bdb429c5018f1d9e277be4ad
#
_entry.id   3c6e8087bdb429c5018f1d9e277be4ad
#
_cell.length_a   1.000
_cell.length_b   1.000
_cell.length_c   1.000
_cell.angle_alpha   90.00
_cell.angle_beta   90.00
_cell.angle_gamma   90.00
#
_symmetry.space_group_name_H-M   'P 1'
#
loop_
_entity.id
_entity.type
_entity.pdbx_description
1 polymer ?
#
loop_
_entity_poly.entity_id
_entity_poly.type
_entity_poly.pdbx_seq_one_letter_code
_entity_poly.pdbx_strand_id
1 'polypeptide(L)'
;GADKTGTRTQNPMTVTRGWVDGAMFEGGGQGLDAVGQFLLDGRSVDLRDHPGASTALWAAVLANDAELEPADEGHASRFRVVGDPTESALIIAAVKGGADHDRLDRAYPRIHEIPFDSDRKRMTTLHRVVDPSPGDTSPFTDSRHREWIVAATKGAPDIVLELCTHVQRMDDSRVPLTPEMRRQILDANSRKPEPALRLLGVAYRVARDSPTAITPDSGERAL
;
A
#
# COMPACT_ATOMS: atom_id res chain seq x y z
N GLY A 1 7.75 -11.71 -44.20
CA GLY A 1 7.33 -11.69 -42.82
C GLY A 1 8.38 -11.03 -41.97
N ALA A 2 8.15 -9.82 -41.50
CA ALA A 2 9.02 -9.18 -40.53
C ALA A 2 8.44 -9.50 -39.14
N ASP A 3 9.16 -10.35 -38.44
CA ASP A 3 8.94 -10.65 -37.03
C ASP A 3 9.34 -9.40 -36.23
N LYS A 4 8.36 -8.74 -35.59
CA LYS A 4 8.53 -7.58 -34.76
C LYS A 4 8.33 -7.99 -33.30
N THR A 5 9.20 -8.85 -32.81
CA THR A 5 9.37 -9.10 -31.37
C THR A 5 10.07 -7.91 -30.74
N GLY A 6 9.31 -6.86 -30.55
CA GLY A 6 9.72 -5.73 -29.71
C GLY A 6 9.42 -6.06 -28.25
N THR A 7 10.29 -6.80 -27.59
CA THR A 7 10.36 -6.80 -26.12
C THR A 7 10.73 -5.38 -25.68
N ARG A 8 9.72 -4.56 -25.43
CA ARG A 8 9.89 -3.36 -24.64
C ARG A 8 10.27 -3.82 -23.23
N THR A 9 11.55 -3.80 -22.95
CA THR A 9 12.06 -3.76 -21.58
C THR A 9 11.56 -2.45 -20.97
N GLN A 10 10.33 -2.45 -20.45
CA GLN A 10 9.90 -1.40 -19.55
C GLN A 10 10.74 -1.61 -18.29
N ASN A 11 11.56 -0.61 -17.95
CA ASN A 11 12.18 -0.57 -16.63
C ASN A 11 11.06 -0.71 -15.60
N PRO A 12 11.03 -1.79 -14.81
CA PRO A 12 9.95 -2.00 -13.85
C PRO A 12 9.96 -0.84 -12.86
N MET A 13 8.79 -0.27 -12.62
CA MET A 13 8.62 0.72 -11.58
C MET A 13 8.92 0.06 -10.23
N THR A 14 9.62 0.74 -9.34
CA THR A 14 9.93 0.25 -7.99
C THR A 14 9.63 1.31 -6.96
N VAL A 15 9.19 0.89 -5.78
CA VAL A 15 9.10 1.78 -4.62
C VAL A 15 10.52 2.06 -4.13
N THR A 16 10.96 3.29 -4.30
CA THR A 16 12.30 3.72 -3.87
C THR A 16 12.30 4.31 -2.47
N ARG A 17 11.18 4.90 -2.05
CA ARG A 17 11.07 5.55 -0.73
C ARG A 17 9.65 5.43 -0.18
N GLY A 18 9.56 5.29 1.14
CA GLY A 18 8.32 5.38 1.92
C GLY A 18 8.51 6.32 3.10
N TRP A 19 7.57 7.21 3.34
CA TRP A 19 7.58 8.11 4.49
C TRP A 19 6.48 7.71 5.48
N VAL A 20 6.86 7.45 6.73
CA VAL A 20 5.94 7.10 7.81
C VAL A 20 6.40 7.79 9.10
N ASP A 21 5.51 8.53 9.74
CA ASP A 21 5.74 9.15 11.07
C ASP A 21 7.07 9.95 11.16
N GLY A 22 7.40 10.71 10.13
CA GLY A 22 8.64 11.50 10.11
C GLY A 22 9.89 10.73 9.65
N ALA A 23 9.82 9.41 9.54
CA ALA A 23 10.92 8.57 9.09
C ALA A 23 10.82 8.27 7.59
N MET A 24 11.99 8.25 6.92
CA MET A 24 12.11 7.91 5.50
C MET A 24 12.72 6.52 5.36
N PHE A 25 11.95 5.59 4.83
CA PHE A 25 12.45 4.29 4.42
C PHE A 25 12.89 4.34 2.97
N GLU A 26 14.03 3.75 2.67
CA GLU A 26 14.50 3.57 1.31
C GLU A 26 14.36 2.10 0.92
N GLY A 27 13.69 1.84 -0.22
CA GLY A 27 13.59 0.51 -0.78
C GLY A 27 14.85 0.15 -1.56
N GLY A 28 15.56 -0.89 -1.14
CA GLY A 28 16.71 -1.44 -1.85
C GLY A 28 16.31 -2.53 -2.85
N GLY A 29 17.17 -2.70 -3.88
CA GLY A 29 17.03 -3.73 -4.89
C GLY A 29 16.23 -3.30 -6.13
N GLN A 30 16.72 -3.70 -7.31
CA GLN A 30 16.04 -3.52 -8.59
C GLN A 30 15.26 -4.77 -8.95
N GLY A 31 14.09 -4.58 -9.55
CA GLY A 31 13.31 -5.66 -10.16
C GLY A 31 12.40 -6.45 -9.20
N LEU A 32 11.87 -7.54 -9.76
CA LEU A 32 10.93 -8.46 -9.11
C LEU A 32 11.56 -9.40 -8.07
N ASP A 33 12.87 -9.28 -7.84
CA ASP A 33 13.51 -10.11 -6.84
C ASP A 33 12.98 -9.77 -5.45
N ALA A 34 12.35 -10.74 -4.82
CA ALA A 34 11.84 -10.65 -3.45
C ALA A 34 12.97 -10.44 -2.40
N VAL A 35 14.21 -10.34 -2.84
CA VAL A 35 15.39 -10.06 -2.04
C VAL A 35 15.70 -8.58 -2.15
N GLY A 36 14.99 -7.77 -1.37
CA GLY A 36 15.28 -6.34 -1.19
C GLY A 36 15.33 -6.04 0.30
N GLN A 37 16.23 -5.15 0.67
CA GLN A 37 16.30 -4.65 2.04
C GLN A 37 15.67 -3.26 2.07
N PHE A 38 14.92 -2.99 3.12
CA PHE A 38 14.57 -1.61 3.44
C PHE A 38 15.68 -1.01 4.29
N LEU A 39 15.98 0.25 4.03
CA LEU A 39 16.94 1.01 4.81
C LEU A 39 16.21 2.11 5.58
N LEU A 40 16.54 2.27 6.84
CA LEU A 40 16.16 3.40 7.67
C LEU A 40 17.47 4.06 8.14
N ASP A 41 17.66 5.33 7.80
CA ASP A 41 18.90 6.07 8.10
C ASP A 41 20.17 5.33 7.62
N GLY A 42 20.09 4.73 6.41
CA GLY A 42 21.19 3.99 5.80
C GLY A 42 21.47 2.61 6.40
N ARG A 43 20.68 2.16 7.36
CA ARG A 43 20.80 0.83 7.99
C ARG A 43 19.70 -0.10 7.50
N SER A 44 20.07 -1.34 7.20
CA SER A 44 19.11 -2.38 6.85
C SER A 44 18.16 -2.65 8.03
N VAL A 45 16.87 -2.65 7.75
CA VAL A 45 15.80 -2.92 8.73
C VAL A 45 14.84 -3.97 8.21
N ASP A 46 14.26 -4.73 9.13
CA ASP A 46 13.11 -5.57 8.87
C ASP A 46 11.84 -4.72 9.11
N LEU A 47 10.99 -4.56 8.10
CA LEU A 47 9.76 -3.77 8.27
C LEU A 47 8.79 -4.37 9.29
N ARG A 48 8.92 -5.65 9.61
CA ARG A 48 8.12 -6.29 10.67
C ARG A 48 8.42 -5.73 12.06
N ASP A 49 9.60 -5.15 12.26
CA ASP A 49 9.97 -4.43 13.48
C ASP A 49 9.46 -2.98 13.48
N HIS A 50 8.81 -2.55 12.39
CA HIS A 50 8.27 -1.21 12.19
C HIS A 50 6.78 -1.28 11.81
N PRO A 51 5.87 -1.53 12.78
CA PRO A 51 4.46 -1.81 12.52
C PRO A 51 3.75 -0.78 11.64
N GLY A 52 4.01 0.52 11.84
CA GLY A 52 3.41 1.56 11.02
C GLY A 52 3.82 1.51 9.54
N ALA A 53 5.07 1.11 9.24
CA ALA A 53 5.53 0.91 7.87
C ALA A 53 4.90 -0.35 7.24
N SER A 54 4.80 -1.44 8.01
CA SER A 54 4.09 -2.65 7.59
C SER A 54 2.63 -2.37 7.28
N THR A 55 1.94 -1.62 8.14
CA THR A 55 0.54 -1.20 7.95
C THR A 55 0.37 -0.33 6.69
N ALA A 56 1.32 0.55 6.38
CA ALA A 56 1.27 1.34 5.15
C ALA A 56 1.34 0.45 3.90
N LEU A 57 2.21 -0.55 3.87
CA LEU A 57 2.29 -1.53 2.78
C LEU A 57 1.03 -2.40 2.71
N TRP A 58 0.51 -2.85 3.85
CA TRP A 58 -0.74 -3.60 3.92
C TRP A 58 -1.90 -2.81 3.29
N ALA A 59 -2.08 -1.54 3.65
CA ALA A 59 -3.12 -0.69 3.06
C ALA A 59 -2.92 -0.49 1.55
N ALA A 60 -1.66 -0.37 1.10
CA ALA A 60 -1.33 -0.26 -0.32
C ALA A 60 -1.64 -1.53 -1.11
N VAL A 61 -1.46 -2.71 -0.52
CA VAL A 61 -1.82 -4.01 -1.13
C VAL A 61 -3.33 -4.16 -1.22
N LEU A 62 -4.07 -3.82 -0.16
CA LEU A 62 -5.53 -3.91 -0.19
C LEU A 62 -6.14 -3.01 -1.26
N ALA A 63 -5.69 -1.75 -1.37
CA ALA A 63 -6.13 -0.81 -2.39
C ALA A 63 -5.36 -1.00 -3.71
N ASN A 64 -5.38 -2.20 -4.30
CA ASN A 64 -4.52 -2.55 -5.44
C ASN A 64 -5.23 -3.54 -6.35
N ASP A 65 -5.13 -3.34 -7.66
CA ASP A 65 -5.73 -4.21 -8.70
C ASP A 65 -4.68 -5.07 -9.41
N ALA A 66 -3.38 -4.90 -9.10
CA ALA A 66 -2.36 -5.76 -9.65
C ALA A 66 -2.39 -7.13 -8.97
N GLU A 67 -2.14 -8.17 -9.76
CA GLU A 67 -2.16 -9.55 -9.32
C GLU A 67 -0.75 -10.15 -9.34
N LEU A 68 -0.47 -11.02 -8.37
CA LEU A 68 0.76 -11.77 -8.28
C LEU A 68 0.51 -13.17 -8.86
N GLU A 69 1.12 -13.47 -10.00
CA GLU A 69 1.00 -14.77 -10.66
C GLU A 69 2.31 -15.56 -10.57
N PRO A 70 2.25 -16.90 -10.54
CA PRO A 70 3.44 -17.71 -10.71
C PRO A 70 4.14 -17.37 -12.04
N ALA A 71 5.45 -17.24 -12.02
CA ALA A 71 6.23 -17.06 -13.25
C ALA A 71 6.45 -18.41 -13.96
N ASP A 72 6.53 -18.36 -15.28
CA ASP A 72 6.81 -19.54 -16.11
C ASP A 72 8.22 -20.12 -15.79
N GLU A 73 8.39 -21.42 -16.01
CA GLU A 73 9.68 -22.10 -15.86
C GLU A 73 10.76 -21.40 -16.70
N GLY A 74 11.84 -20.98 -16.04
CA GLY A 74 12.97 -20.30 -16.68
C GLY A 74 13.08 -18.81 -16.40
N HIS A 75 12.14 -18.21 -15.66
CA HIS A 75 12.29 -16.85 -15.16
C HIS A 75 13.17 -16.80 -13.90
N ALA A 76 13.95 -15.72 -13.75
CA ALA A 76 14.78 -15.50 -12.58
C ALA A 76 13.98 -15.29 -11.28
N SER A 77 12.72 -14.86 -11.40
CA SER A 77 11.78 -14.66 -10.29
C SER A 77 10.73 -15.78 -10.27
N ARG A 78 10.30 -16.18 -9.07
CA ARG A 78 9.19 -17.16 -8.89
C ARG A 78 7.82 -16.59 -9.25
N PHE A 79 7.69 -15.27 -9.34
CA PHE A 79 6.43 -14.57 -9.53
C PHE A 79 6.59 -13.50 -10.61
N ARG A 80 5.50 -13.22 -11.28
CA ARG A 80 5.32 -12.01 -12.10
C ARG A 80 4.16 -11.21 -11.55
N VAL A 81 4.20 -9.90 -11.68
CA VAL A 81 3.07 -9.04 -11.33
C VAL A 81 2.39 -8.57 -12.60
N VAL A 82 1.08 -8.70 -12.66
CA VAL A 82 0.24 -8.30 -13.79
C VAL A 82 -0.63 -7.12 -13.33
N GLY A 83 -0.57 -6.01 -14.04
CA GLY A 83 -1.34 -4.81 -13.73
C GLY A 83 -0.62 -3.53 -14.07
N ASP A 84 -1.13 -2.42 -13.54
CA ASP A 84 -0.49 -1.10 -13.68
C ASP A 84 0.91 -1.11 -13.04
N PRO A 85 1.93 -0.50 -13.68
CA PRO A 85 3.29 -0.49 -13.15
C PRO A 85 3.42 0.08 -11.73
N THR A 86 2.63 1.09 -11.38
CA THR A 86 2.62 1.69 -10.03
C THR A 86 2.07 0.71 -9.00
N GLU A 87 0.99 0.05 -9.33
CA GLU A 87 0.35 -0.96 -8.50
C GLU A 87 1.25 -2.18 -8.31
N SER A 88 1.85 -2.64 -9.41
CA SER A 88 2.85 -3.71 -9.38
C SER A 88 4.02 -3.38 -8.46
N ALA A 89 4.53 -2.14 -8.47
CA ALA A 89 5.61 -1.70 -7.59
C ALA A 89 5.23 -1.79 -6.11
N LEU A 90 3.99 -1.48 -5.76
CA LEU A 90 3.49 -1.59 -4.38
C LEU A 90 3.41 -3.04 -3.90
N ILE A 91 2.89 -3.96 -4.74
CA ILE A 91 2.86 -5.39 -4.43
C ILE A 91 4.28 -5.92 -4.19
N ILE A 92 5.22 -5.60 -5.08
CA ILE A 92 6.62 -6.01 -4.94
C ILE A 92 7.23 -5.48 -3.64
N ALA A 93 6.99 -4.21 -3.30
CA ALA A 93 7.47 -3.61 -2.06
C ALA A 93 6.87 -4.32 -0.83
N ALA A 94 5.59 -4.66 -0.85
CA ALA A 94 4.94 -5.38 0.24
C ALA A 94 5.52 -6.79 0.41
N VAL A 95 5.72 -7.54 -0.67
CA VAL A 95 6.37 -8.88 -0.61
C VAL A 95 7.79 -8.77 -0.05
N LYS A 96 8.57 -7.77 -0.47
CA LYS A 96 9.90 -7.48 0.10
C LYS A 96 9.82 -7.13 1.59
N GLY A 97 8.74 -6.48 2.02
CA GLY A 97 8.46 -6.16 3.41
C GLY A 97 7.93 -7.33 4.24
N GLY A 98 7.81 -8.52 3.65
CA GLY A 98 7.36 -9.74 4.33
C GLY A 98 5.87 -10.04 4.21
N ALA A 99 5.11 -9.31 3.37
CA ALA A 99 3.72 -9.62 3.10
C ALA A 99 3.58 -10.92 2.32
N ASP A 100 2.67 -11.76 2.76
CA ASP A 100 2.16 -12.90 1.99
C ASP A 100 0.86 -12.47 1.29
N HIS A 101 0.95 -12.16 0.00
CA HIS A 101 -0.17 -11.64 -0.79
C HIS A 101 -1.38 -12.59 -0.78
N ASP A 102 -1.17 -13.88 -1.02
CA ASP A 102 -2.24 -14.88 -1.04
C ASP A 102 -2.93 -15.02 0.32
N ARG A 103 -2.17 -14.88 1.39
CA ARG A 103 -2.69 -14.88 2.74
C ARG A 103 -3.52 -13.63 3.03
N LEU A 104 -3.04 -12.46 2.60
CA LEU A 104 -3.78 -11.21 2.77
C LEU A 104 -5.11 -11.25 2.01
N ASP A 105 -5.15 -11.76 0.79
CA ASP A 105 -6.38 -11.91 0.01
C ASP A 105 -7.41 -12.81 0.69
N ARG A 106 -6.95 -13.92 1.28
CA ARG A 106 -7.84 -14.80 2.05
C ARG A 106 -8.29 -14.21 3.38
N ALA A 107 -7.41 -13.47 4.06
CA ALA A 107 -7.69 -12.87 5.34
C ALA A 107 -8.57 -11.62 5.25
N TYR A 108 -8.47 -10.91 4.12
CA TYR A 108 -9.18 -9.64 3.85
C TYR A 108 -9.84 -9.66 2.46
N PRO A 109 -10.78 -10.56 2.18
CA PRO A 109 -11.43 -10.61 0.88
C PRO A 109 -12.11 -9.27 0.55
N ARG A 110 -11.90 -8.80 -0.68
CA ARG A 110 -12.54 -7.59 -1.19
C ARG A 110 -14.03 -7.82 -1.34
N ILE A 111 -14.84 -6.92 -0.79
CA ILE A 111 -16.31 -6.96 -0.87
C ILE A 111 -16.88 -5.85 -1.73
N HIS A 112 -16.14 -4.77 -1.94
CA HIS A 112 -16.55 -3.65 -2.80
C HIS A 112 -15.34 -2.84 -3.24
N GLU A 113 -15.52 -2.11 -4.34
CA GLU A 113 -14.52 -1.22 -4.91
C GLU A 113 -15.15 0.08 -5.36
N ILE A 114 -14.44 1.17 -5.11
CA ILE A 114 -14.65 2.48 -5.72
C ILE A 114 -13.41 2.72 -6.57
N PRO A 115 -13.49 2.48 -7.90
CA PRO A 115 -12.32 2.47 -8.76
C PRO A 115 -11.64 3.84 -8.84
N PHE A 116 -10.41 3.84 -9.33
CA PHE A 116 -9.68 5.08 -9.55
C PHE A 116 -10.45 5.98 -10.53
N ASP A 117 -10.55 7.24 -10.15
CA ASP A 117 -11.13 8.28 -10.96
C ASP A 117 -10.17 9.47 -11.03
N SER A 118 -9.97 10.02 -12.24
CA SER A 118 -8.99 11.08 -12.48
C SER A 118 -9.38 12.42 -11.83
N ASP A 119 -10.65 12.67 -11.61
CA ASP A 119 -11.13 13.87 -10.93
C ASP A 119 -10.98 13.72 -9.42
N ARG A 120 -11.27 12.53 -8.90
CA ARG A 120 -11.10 12.17 -7.49
C ARG A 120 -9.63 11.90 -7.12
N LYS A 121 -8.80 11.49 -8.09
CA LYS A 121 -7.37 11.13 -7.95
C LYS A 121 -7.09 10.10 -6.87
N ARG A 122 -8.02 9.18 -6.63
CA ARG A 122 -7.91 8.10 -5.65
C ARG A 122 -8.81 6.92 -5.99
N MET A 123 -8.48 5.78 -5.42
CA MET A 123 -9.34 4.61 -5.38
C MET A 123 -9.52 4.14 -3.94
N THR A 124 -10.61 3.44 -3.68
CA THR A 124 -10.90 2.85 -2.38
C THR A 124 -11.45 1.45 -2.55
N THR A 125 -10.96 0.52 -1.78
CA THR A 125 -11.45 -0.85 -1.72
C THR A 125 -11.97 -1.16 -0.33
N LEU A 126 -13.01 -1.97 -0.24
CA LEU A 126 -13.58 -2.40 1.03
C LEU A 126 -13.37 -3.90 1.18
N HIS A 127 -12.92 -4.27 2.35
CA HIS A 127 -12.55 -5.65 2.68
C HIS A 127 -13.20 -6.08 3.98
N ARG A 128 -13.60 -7.35 4.06
CA ARG A 128 -14.03 -7.98 5.30
C ARG A 128 -12.83 -8.58 6.03
N VAL A 129 -12.73 -8.38 7.32
CA VAL A 129 -11.73 -9.05 8.14
C VAL A 129 -12.24 -10.44 8.47
N VAL A 130 -11.69 -11.45 7.80
CA VAL A 130 -12.07 -12.87 8.01
C VAL A 130 -11.12 -13.56 8.96
N ASP A 131 -9.83 -13.34 8.78
CA ASP A 131 -8.80 -13.94 9.62
C ASP A 131 -7.73 -12.91 10.04
N PRO A 132 -7.99 -12.14 11.12
CA PRO A 132 -6.97 -11.28 11.70
C PRO A 132 -5.88 -12.16 12.32
N SER A 133 -4.69 -12.18 11.73
CA SER A 133 -3.62 -13.06 12.15
C SER A 133 -2.36 -12.31 12.54
N PRO A 134 -1.76 -12.61 13.70
CA PRO A 134 -0.45 -12.10 14.06
C PRO A 134 0.59 -12.53 13.03
N GLY A 135 1.50 -11.64 12.65
CA GLY A 135 2.64 -11.93 11.79
C GLY A 135 2.42 -11.71 10.31
N ASP A 136 1.23 -11.25 9.87
CA ASP A 136 1.09 -10.58 8.59
C ASP A 136 1.42 -9.07 8.74
N THR A 137 1.41 -8.32 7.65
CA THR A 137 1.66 -6.87 7.67
C THR A 137 0.46 -6.05 8.16
N SER A 138 -0.59 -6.71 8.60
CA SER A 138 -1.84 -6.12 9.06
C SER A 138 -1.70 -5.53 10.48
N PRO A 139 -2.39 -4.42 10.79
CA PRO A 139 -2.48 -3.88 12.13
C PRO A 139 -3.40 -4.69 13.06
N PHE A 140 -4.06 -5.74 12.55
CA PHE A 140 -4.99 -6.55 13.32
C PHE A 140 -4.29 -7.78 13.89
N THR A 141 -4.35 -7.89 15.21
CA THR A 141 -3.75 -9.00 15.94
C THR A 141 -4.78 -9.73 16.82
N ASP A 142 -6.05 -9.30 16.81
CA ASP A 142 -7.08 -9.75 17.72
C ASP A 142 -8.30 -10.31 16.96
N SER A 143 -8.76 -11.48 17.38
CA SER A 143 -9.95 -12.13 16.82
C SER A 143 -11.24 -11.28 16.95
N ARG A 144 -11.28 -10.29 17.84
CA ARG A 144 -12.38 -9.33 17.97
C ARG A 144 -12.60 -8.48 16.71
N HIS A 145 -11.59 -8.37 15.84
CA HIS A 145 -11.69 -7.65 14.56
C HIS A 145 -12.34 -8.48 13.45
N ARG A 146 -12.65 -9.75 13.72
CA ARG A 146 -13.36 -10.59 12.75
C ARG A 146 -14.72 -9.97 12.40
N GLU A 147 -15.08 -10.04 11.13
CA GLU A 147 -16.28 -9.42 10.53
C GLU A 147 -16.26 -7.87 10.45
N TRP A 148 -15.21 -7.22 10.91
CA TRP A 148 -15.07 -5.78 10.67
C TRP A 148 -14.83 -5.50 9.18
N ILE A 149 -15.11 -4.28 8.78
CA ILE A 149 -14.88 -3.79 7.43
C ILE A 149 -13.69 -2.84 7.44
N VAL A 150 -12.79 -3.05 6.51
CA VAL A 150 -11.67 -2.14 6.24
C VAL A 150 -11.92 -1.43 4.92
N ALA A 151 -11.88 -0.12 4.92
CA ALA A 151 -11.74 0.68 3.72
C ALA A 151 -10.27 1.08 3.57
N ALA A 152 -9.62 0.63 2.50
CA ALA A 152 -8.26 1.01 2.15
C ALA A 152 -8.30 1.96 0.96
N THR A 153 -7.58 3.08 1.05
CA THR A 153 -7.57 4.14 0.03
C THR A 153 -6.13 4.45 -0.38
N LYS A 154 -5.91 4.57 -1.68
CA LYS A 154 -4.66 5.13 -2.23
C LYS A 154 -4.96 6.20 -3.27
N GLY A 155 -4.06 7.16 -3.39
CA GLY A 155 -4.21 8.26 -4.35
C GLY A 155 -3.17 9.35 -4.21
N ALA A 156 -3.47 10.52 -4.78
CA ALA A 156 -2.63 11.70 -4.62
C ALA A 156 -2.51 12.05 -3.13
N PRO A 157 -1.29 12.27 -2.60
CA PRO A 157 -1.08 12.41 -1.16
C PRO A 157 -1.87 13.54 -0.51
N ASP A 158 -2.00 14.68 -1.18
CA ASP A 158 -2.79 15.84 -0.73
C ASP A 158 -4.27 15.47 -0.62
N ILE A 159 -4.81 14.79 -1.63
CA ILE A 159 -6.22 14.37 -1.67
C ILE A 159 -6.53 13.32 -0.59
N VAL A 160 -5.65 12.32 -0.43
CA VAL A 160 -5.85 11.30 0.62
C VAL A 160 -5.76 11.93 2.00
N LEU A 161 -4.81 12.84 2.21
CA LEU A 161 -4.62 13.53 3.48
C LEU A 161 -5.84 14.39 3.89
N GLU A 162 -6.58 14.96 2.93
CA GLU A 162 -7.81 15.70 3.21
C GLU A 162 -8.90 14.85 3.86
N LEU A 163 -8.91 13.55 3.56
CA LEU A 163 -9.88 12.61 4.12
C LEU A 163 -9.49 12.14 5.53
N CYS A 164 -8.21 12.30 5.90
CA CYS A 164 -7.67 11.75 7.14
C CYS A 164 -7.99 12.63 8.35
N THR A 165 -8.39 11.98 9.44
CA THR A 165 -8.59 12.58 10.77
C THR A 165 -7.48 12.21 11.75
N HIS A 166 -6.74 11.15 11.46
CA HIS A 166 -5.66 10.61 12.30
C HIS A 166 -4.43 10.29 11.47
N VAL A 167 -3.31 10.17 12.15
CA VAL A 167 -2.05 9.65 11.60
C VAL A 167 -1.68 8.38 12.34
N GLN A 168 -1.30 7.36 11.59
CA GLN A 168 -0.68 6.15 12.11
C GLN A 168 0.80 6.42 12.38
N ARG A 169 1.22 6.13 13.60
CA ARG A 169 2.62 6.26 13.99
C ARG A 169 3.41 4.98 13.69
N MET A 170 4.74 5.06 13.84
CA MET A 170 5.64 3.94 13.60
C MET A 170 5.36 2.72 14.50
N ASP A 171 4.90 2.96 15.72
CA ASP A 171 4.52 1.95 16.72
C ASP A 171 3.08 1.43 16.56
N ASP A 172 2.43 1.75 15.44
CA ASP A 172 1.03 1.44 15.13
C ASP A 172 -0.01 2.18 15.99
N SER A 173 0.39 3.07 16.87
CA SER A 173 -0.54 3.94 17.57
C SER A 173 -1.15 4.98 16.63
N ARG A 174 -2.39 5.37 16.88
CA ARG A 174 -3.08 6.40 16.11
C ARG A 174 -3.24 7.67 16.94
N VAL A 175 -2.88 8.79 16.35
CA VAL A 175 -3.01 10.11 16.96
C VAL A 175 -3.84 11.03 16.05
N PRO A 176 -4.58 11.99 16.62
CA PRO A 176 -5.29 13.00 15.83
C PRO A 176 -4.33 13.74 14.89
N LEU A 177 -4.74 13.95 13.65
CA LEU A 177 -3.98 14.71 12.66
C LEU A 177 -4.03 16.20 13.01
N THR A 178 -2.91 16.74 13.49
CA THR A 178 -2.80 18.17 13.79
C THR A 178 -2.46 18.99 12.54
N PRO A 179 -2.73 20.31 12.53
CA PRO A 179 -2.30 21.19 11.45
C PRO A 179 -0.78 21.15 11.19
N GLU A 180 0.03 20.97 12.23
CA GLU A 180 1.49 20.84 12.16
C GLU A 180 1.89 19.57 11.43
N MET A 181 1.30 18.42 11.81
CA MET A 181 1.53 17.13 11.14
C MET A 181 1.10 17.18 9.67
N ARG A 182 -0.06 17.82 9.38
CA ARG A 182 -0.52 18.01 8.00
C ARG A 182 0.50 18.79 7.18
N ARG A 183 1.06 19.87 7.71
CA ARG A 183 2.12 20.62 7.03
C ARG A 183 3.36 19.76 6.80
N GLN A 184 3.82 19.03 7.82
CA GLN A 184 4.99 18.14 7.69
C GLN A 184 4.83 17.09 6.58
N ILE A 185 3.65 16.48 6.47
CA ILE A 185 3.34 15.49 5.43
C ILE A 185 3.34 16.17 4.05
N LEU A 186 2.71 17.34 3.91
CA LEU A 186 2.70 18.09 2.65
C LEU A 186 4.09 18.60 2.26
N ASP A 187 4.91 19.02 3.22
CA ASP A 187 6.29 19.44 2.99
C ASP A 187 7.16 18.26 2.53
N ALA A 188 6.98 17.08 3.13
CA ALA A 188 7.64 15.86 2.69
C ALA A 188 7.25 15.50 1.24
N ASN A 189 5.99 15.70 0.87
CA ASN A 189 5.48 15.51 -0.48
C ASN A 189 6.02 16.56 -1.47
N SER A 190 6.26 17.79 -1.01
CA SER A 190 6.70 18.93 -1.84
C SER A 190 8.21 18.99 -2.06
N ARG A 191 9.01 18.27 -1.27
CA ARG A 191 10.46 18.15 -1.50
C ARG A 191 10.64 17.47 -2.83
N LYS A 192 10.99 18.29 -3.85
CA LYS A 192 11.03 17.95 -5.28
C LYS A 192 11.39 16.48 -5.49
N PRO A 193 10.44 15.64 -5.88
CA PRO A 193 10.80 14.33 -6.40
C PRO A 193 11.67 14.55 -7.64
N GLU A 194 12.65 13.71 -7.85
CA GLU A 194 13.28 13.62 -9.17
C GLU A 194 12.15 13.52 -10.22
N PRO A 195 12.30 14.11 -11.41
CA PRO A 195 11.21 14.28 -12.40
C PRO A 195 10.45 13.00 -12.77
N ALA A 196 10.98 11.83 -12.38
CA ALA A 196 10.44 10.51 -12.67
C ALA A 196 9.70 9.84 -11.48
N LEU A 197 9.66 10.45 -10.29
CA LEU A 197 9.02 9.82 -9.12
C LEU A 197 7.52 10.12 -9.08
N ARG A 198 6.73 9.06 -8.91
CA ARG A 198 5.31 9.15 -8.61
C ARG A 198 5.10 9.02 -7.10
N LEU A 199 4.37 9.94 -6.52
CA LEU A 199 4.03 9.94 -5.10
C LEU A 199 2.62 9.43 -4.89
N LEU A 200 2.44 8.57 -3.88
CA LEU A 200 1.15 8.04 -3.47
C LEU A 200 0.97 8.20 -1.96
N GLY A 201 -0.22 8.64 -1.57
CA GLY A 201 -0.72 8.54 -0.22
C GLY A 201 -1.53 7.26 -0.04
N VAL A 202 -1.42 6.64 1.12
CA VAL A 202 -2.25 5.51 1.53
C VAL A 202 -2.89 5.79 2.88
N ALA A 203 -4.14 5.39 3.04
CA ALA A 203 -4.87 5.52 4.28
C ALA A 203 -5.84 4.34 4.43
N TYR A 204 -6.32 4.11 5.65
CA TYR A 204 -7.36 3.12 5.89
C TYR A 204 -8.30 3.55 7.00
N ARG A 205 -9.49 2.99 7.00
CA ARG A 205 -10.49 3.12 8.04
C ARG A 205 -11.06 1.76 8.41
N VAL A 206 -11.38 1.60 9.66
CA VAL A 206 -12.03 0.39 10.18
C VAL A 206 -13.44 0.71 10.65
N ALA A 207 -14.41 -0.08 10.25
CA ALA A 207 -15.78 0.00 10.71
C ALA A 207 -16.25 -1.38 11.22
N ARG A 208 -17.09 -1.37 12.24
CA ARG A 208 -17.67 -2.61 12.79
C ARG A 208 -18.80 -3.14 11.91
N ASP A 209 -19.51 -2.24 11.25
CA ASP A 209 -20.66 -2.58 10.43
C ASP A 209 -20.43 -2.18 8.98
N SER A 210 -20.93 -3.00 8.06
CA SER A 210 -20.94 -2.64 6.66
C SER A 210 -21.90 -1.46 6.45
N PRO A 211 -21.47 -0.37 5.79
CA PRO A 211 -22.39 0.69 5.42
C PRO A 211 -23.47 0.11 4.52
N THR A 212 -24.73 0.39 4.85
CA THR A 212 -25.94 -0.10 4.14
C THR A 212 -26.02 0.40 2.69
N ALA A 213 -25.29 1.49 2.38
CA ALA A 213 -25.07 1.97 1.02
C ALA A 213 -23.62 2.43 0.91
N ILE A 214 -22.83 1.74 0.11
CA ILE A 214 -21.43 2.10 -0.15
C ILE A 214 -21.43 3.10 -1.29
N THR A 215 -21.28 4.37 -0.95
CA THR A 215 -21.03 5.46 -1.90
C THR A 215 -19.59 5.92 -1.75
N PRO A 216 -19.02 6.65 -2.72
CA PRO A 216 -17.70 7.28 -2.56
C PRO A 216 -17.59 8.04 -1.24
N ASP A 217 -18.61 8.79 -0.87
CA ASP A 217 -18.65 9.57 0.36
C ASP A 217 -18.68 8.69 1.63
N SER A 218 -19.48 7.62 1.64
CA SER A 218 -19.63 6.77 2.83
C SER A 218 -18.43 5.85 3.04
N GLY A 219 -17.79 5.39 1.96
CA GLY A 219 -16.61 4.53 1.99
C GLY A 219 -15.36 5.26 2.45
N GLU A 220 -15.28 6.56 2.21
CA GLU A 220 -14.07 7.37 2.42
C GLU A 220 -14.17 8.38 3.59
N ARG A 221 -15.31 8.49 4.25
CA ARG A 221 -15.45 9.43 5.37
C ARG A 221 -14.58 9.01 6.55
N ALA A 222 -13.80 9.96 7.06
CA ALA A 222 -12.99 9.82 8.26
C ALA A 222 -11.94 8.69 8.19
N LEU A 223 -11.14 8.69 7.12
CA LEU A 223 -9.92 7.88 7.01
C LEU A 223 -8.87 8.26 8.07
#